data_65b883e2c0b4cb3ffdf6a7132ebd0759
#
_entry.id   65b883e2c0b4cb3ffdf6a7132ebd0759
#
_cell.length_a   1.000
_cell.length_b   1.000
_cell.length_c   1.000
_cell.angle_alpha   90.00
_cell.angle_beta   90.00
_cell.angle_gamma   90.00
#
_symmetry.space_group_name_H-M   'P 1'
#
loop_
_entity.id
_entity.type
_entity.pdbx_description
1 polymer ?
#
loop_
_entity_poly.entity_id
_entity_poly.type
_entity_poly.pdbx_seq_one_letter_code
_entity_poly.pdbx_strand_id
1 'polypeptide(L)'
;MDIEMIRGIPIEEILSRLGHEPVRRHGDECWYLSPCREERTPSFHVNTRKGVWHDFGTGHGGDIFTLAGEISESDGFMAQARFIAGVYGGT
;
A
#
# COMPACT_ATOMS: atom_id res chain seq x y z
N MET A 1 15.74 -10.05 -1.14
CA MET A 1 14.37 -10.23 -1.66
C MET A 1 14.34 -9.70 -3.08
N ASP A 2 13.90 -10.51 -4.04
CA ASP A 2 13.89 -10.09 -5.43
C ASP A 2 12.57 -9.41 -5.82
N ILE A 3 12.54 -8.82 -7.01
CA ILE A 3 11.39 -8.03 -7.48
C ILE A 3 10.12 -8.88 -7.59
N GLU A 4 10.24 -10.13 -8.05
CA GLU A 4 9.06 -10.99 -8.18
C GLU A 4 8.47 -11.35 -6.82
N MET A 5 9.30 -11.54 -5.81
CA MET A 5 8.83 -11.79 -4.46
C MET A 5 8.11 -10.55 -3.91
N ILE A 6 8.67 -9.37 -4.14
CA ILE A 6 8.05 -8.12 -3.70
C ILE A 6 6.69 -7.93 -4.39
N ARG A 7 6.63 -8.20 -5.69
CA ARG A 7 5.40 -8.06 -6.46
C ARG A 7 4.28 -8.95 -5.93
N GLY A 8 4.63 -10.08 -5.34
CA GLY A 8 3.66 -11.01 -4.78
C GLY A 8 3.20 -10.70 -3.36
N ILE A 9 3.78 -9.68 -2.71
CA ILE A 9 3.38 -9.33 -1.35
C ILE A 9 2.02 -8.63 -1.39
N PRO A 10 1.03 -9.07 -0.59
CA PRO A 10 -0.26 -8.39 -0.54
C PRO A 10 -0.11 -6.97 0.00
N ILE A 11 -0.79 -6.01 -0.64
CA ILE A 11 -0.75 -4.61 -0.18
C ILE A 11 -1.26 -4.50 1.26
N GLU A 12 -2.31 -5.23 1.60
CA GLU A 12 -2.88 -5.19 2.96
C GLU A 12 -1.87 -5.67 4.01
N GLU A 13 -0.96 -6.56 3.64
CA GLU A 13 0.09 -7.00 4.54
C GLU A 13 1.07 -5.87 4.85
N ILE A 14 1.49 -5.13 3.82
CA ILE A 14 2.38 -3.98 4.01
C ILE A 14 1.70 -2.92 4.87
N LEU A 15 0.44 -2.61 4.60
CA LEU A 15 -0.30 -1.62 5.37
C LEU A 15 -0.43 -2.04 6.82
N SER A 16 -0.71 -3.32 7.08
CA SER A 16 -0.81 -3.84 8.44
C SER A 16 0.51 -3.69 9.20
N ARG A 17 1.62 -4.01 8.56
CA ARG A 17 2.94 -3.87 9.16
C ARG A 17 3.31 -2.42 9.47
N LEU A 18 2.73 -1.49 8.73
CA LEU A 18 2.91 -0.06 8.97
C LEU A 18 1.91 0.50 9.98
N GLY A 19 1.04 -0.35 10.52
CA GLY A 19 0.07 0.07 11.52
C GLY A 19 -1.27 0.51 10.98
N HIS A 20 -1.54 0.24 9.71
CA HIS A 20 -2.82 0.63 9.07
C HIS A 20 -3.71 -0.59 8.88
N GLU A 21 -4.92 -0.54 9.46
CA GLU A 21 -5.91 -1.60 9.29
C GLU A 21 -7.13 -1.03 8.55
N PRO A 22 -7.85 -1.85 7.79
CA PRO A 22 -9.01 -1.35 7.07
C PRO A 22 -10.12 -0.95 8.03
N VAL A 23 -10.79 0.16 7.72
CA VAL A 23 -11.97 0.59 8.48
C VAL A 23 -13.21 -0.14 8.01
N ARG A 24 -13.17 -0.73 6.81
CA ARG A 24 -14.27 -1.50 6.25
C ARG A 24 -13.72 -2.51 5.25
N ARG A 25 -14.30 -3.70 5.24
CA ARG A 25 -13.94 -4.73 4.28
C ARG A 25 -15.21 -5.37 3.72
N HIS A 26 -15.22 -5.61 2.41
CA HIS A 26 -16.29 -6.33 1.74
C HIS A 26 -15.66 -7.18 0.63
N GLY A 27 -15.57 -8.49 0.85
CA GLY A 27 -14.92 -9.39 -0.08
C GLY A 27 -13.46 -9.01 -0.28
N ASP A 28 -13.08 -8.75 -1.53
CA ASP A 28 -11.72 -8.35 -1.88
C ASP A 28 -11.49 -6.85 -1.76
N GLU A 29 -12.51 -6.10 -1.36
CA GLU A 29 -12.44 -4.65 -1.26
C GLU A 29 -12.19 -4.22 0.17
N CYS A 30 -11.12 -3.45 0.37
CA CYS A 30 -10.77 -2.91 1.68
C CYS A 30 -10.70 -1.38 1.60
N TRP A 31 -11.27 -0.71 2.58
CA TRP A 31 -11.27 0.74 2.65
C TRP A 31 -10.48 1.18 3.88
N TYR A 32 -9.59 2.15 3.68
CA TYR A 32 -8.69 2.65 4.72
C TYR A 32 -8.79 4.16 4.81
N LEU A 33 -8.42 4.69 5.98
CA LEU A 33 -7.98 6.07 6.03
C LEU A 33 -6.63 6.14 5.33
N SER A 34 -6.33 7.24 4.64
CA SER A 34 -5.10 7.30 3.87
C SER A 34 -3.87 7.10 4.74
N PRO A 35 -2.93 6.23 4.33
CA PRO A 35 -1.66 6.09 5.04
C PRO A 35 -0.71 7.25 4.81
N CYS A 36 -1.05 8.16 3.89
CA CYS A 36 -0.17 9.24 3.48
C CYS A 36 -0.57 10.60 4.06
N ARG A 37 -1.73 10.70 4.68
CA ARG A 37 -2.21 11.95 5.25
C ARG A 37 -3.28 11.68 6.29
N GLU A 38 -3.52 12.66 7.15
CA GLU A 38 -4.60 12.57 8.12
C GLU A 38 -5.93 12.89 7.44
N GLU A 39 -6.91 12.04 7.64
CA GLU A 39 -8.25 12.29 7.14
C GLU A 39 -9.27 11.52 7.98
N ARG A 40 -10.53 11.92 7.87
CA ARG A 40 -11.62 11.31 8.65
C ARG A 40 -12.52 10.42 7.80
N THR A 41 -12.45 10.57 6.49
CA THR A 41 -13.26 9.80 5.57
C THR A 41 -12.40 8.74 4.90
N PRO A 42 -12.81 7.46 4.92
CA PRO A 42 -12.00 6.43 4.26
C PRO A 42 -12.08 6.59 2.75
N SER A 43 -11.04 7.15 2.17
CA SER A 43 -10.95 7.39 0.73
C SER A 43 -9.87 6.56 0.06
N PHE A 44 -9.14 5.76 0.82
CA PHE A 44 -8.08 4.90 0.28
C PHE A 44 -8.62 3.49 0.14
N HIS A 45 -8.55 2.95 -1.07
CA HIS A 45 -9.16 1.67 -1.41
C HIS A 45 -8.12 0.67 -1.90
N VAL A 46 -8.23 -0.57 -1.46
CA VAL A 46 -7.36 -1.66 -1.92
C VAL A 46 -8.23 -2.79 -2.45
N ASN A 47 -7.90 -3.29 -3.64
CA ASN A 47 -8.45 -4.53 -4.15
C ASN A 47 -7.41 -5.62 -3.86
N THR A 48 -7.71 -6.49 -2.89
CA THR A 48 -6.74 -7.48 -2.41
C THR A 48 -6.47 -8.57 -3.44
N ARG A 49 -7.45 -8.89 -4.28
CA ARG A 49 -7.28 -9.91 -5.30
C ARG A 49 -6.38 -9.44 -6.44
N LYS A 50 -6.55 -8.19 -6.86
CA LYS A 50 -5.76 -7.63 -7.96
C LYS A 50 -4.43 -7.05 -7.50
N GLY A 51 -4.27 -6.80 -6.20
CA GLY A 51 -3.05 -6.19 -5.68
C GLY A 51 -2.88 -4.74 -6.13
N VAL A 52 -3.97 -3.99 -6.17
CA VAL A 52 -3.93 -2.58 -6.58
C VAL A 52 -4.64 -1.71 -5.55
N TRP A 53 -4.27 -0.44 -5.54
CA TRP A 53 -4.86 0.54 -4.63
C TRP A 53 -5.30 1.77 -5.41
N HIS A 54 -6.21 2.52 -4.83
CA HIS A 54 -6.65 3.80 -5.39
C HIS A 54 -7.04 4.75 -4.26
N ASP A 55 -6.54 5.98 -4.34
CA ASP A 55 -6.86 7.03 -3.38
C ASP A 55 -7.83 7.99 -4.04
N PHE A 56 -9.08 7.95 -3.63
CA PHE A 56 -10.12 8.80 -4.21
C PHE A 56 -9.97 10.27 -3.80
N GLY A 57 -9.16 10.54 -2.79
CA GLY A 57 -8.89 11.92 -2.38
C GLY A 57 -7.88 12.63 -3.29
N THR A 58 -6.94 11.90 -3.84
CA THR A 58 -5.90 12.47 -4.71
C THR A 58 -6.03 12.06 -6.16
N GLY A 59 -6.73 10.96 -6.44
CA GLY A 59 -6.78 10.37 -7.76
C GLY A 59 -5.60 9.47 -8.08
N HIS A 60 -4.67 9.29 -7.15
CA HIS A 60 -3.53 8.41 -7.36
C HIS A 60 -3.90 6.95 -7.15
N GLY A 61 -3.17 6.06 -7.79
CA GLY A 61 -3.37 4.63 -7.64
C GLY A 61 -2.25 3.85 -8.30
N GLY A 62 -2.27 2.53 -8.13
CA GLY A 62 -1.28 1.67 -8.75
C GLY A 62 -1.08 0.36 -8.01
N ASP A 63 0.15 -0.12 -7.99
CA ASP A 63 0.55 -1.37 -7.37
C ASP A 63 1.32 -1.13 -6.06
N ILE A 64 1.90 -2.20 -5.52
CA ILE A 64 2.65 -2.11 -4.26
C ILE A 64 3.85 -1.17 -4.35
N PHE A 65 4.51 -1.11 -5.53
CA PHE A 65 5.67 -0.24 -5.70
C PHE A 65 5.27 1.23 -5.69
N THR A 66 4.21 1.58 -6.40
CA THR A 66 3.72 2.96 -6.40
C THR A 66 3.20 3.36 -5.03
N LEU A 67 2.58 2.45 -4.29
CA LEU A 67 2.16 2.73 -2.92
C LEU A 67 3.38 3.02 -2.04
N ALA A 68 4.43 2.22 -2.16
CA ALA A 68 5.67 2.46 -1.41
C ALA A 68 6.23 3.85 -1.72
N GLY A 69 6.16 4.26 -2.98
CA GLY A 69 6.60 5.59 -3.39
C GLY A 69 5.79 6.70 -2.73
N GLU A 70 4.47 6.52 -2.66
CA GLU A 70 3.60 7.51 -2.00
C GLU A 70 3.92 7.62 -0.51
N ILE A 71 4.09 6.50 0.16
CA ILE A 71 4.32 6.49 1.62
C ILE A 71 5.72 7.00 1.97
N SER A 72 6.73 6.57 1.22
CA SER A 72 8.13 6.92 1.51
C SER A 72 8.57 8.20 0.82
N GLU A 73 7.69 8.80 0.02
CA GLU A 73 7.97 10.01 -0.74
C GLU A 73 9.18 9.83 -1.67
N SER A 74 9.28 8.66 -2.32
CA SER A 74 10.34 8.38 -3.28
C SER A 74 9.73 7.93 -4.61
N ASP A 75 10.35 8.35 -5.71
CA ASP A 75 9.85 8.05 -7.04
C ASP A 75 10.74 7.08 -7.81
N GLY A 76 11.83 6.63 -7.22
CA GLY A 76 12.71 5.65 -7.85
C GLY A 76 12.26 4.22 -7.56
N PHE A 77 12.20 3.39 -8.60
CA PHE A 77 11.76 2.01 -8.46
C PHE A 77 12.57 1.21 -7.44
N MET A 78 13.89 1.37 -7.47
CA MET A 78 14.75 0.65 -6.52
C MET A 78 14.55 1.11 -5.09
N ALA A 79 14.31 2.41 -4.89
CA ALA A 79 14.03 2.94 -3.56
C ALA A 79 12.70 2.41 -3.03
N GLN A 80 11.70 2.32 -3.90
CA GLN A 80 10.40 1.74 -3.57
C GLN A 80 10.54 0.27 -3.17
N ALA A 81 11.30 -0.50 -3.94
CA ALA A 81 11.55 -1.91 -3.65
C ALA A 81 12.26 -2.09 -2.32
N ARG A 82 13.26 -1.25 -2.04
CA ARG A 82 13.98 -1.30 -0.76
C ARG A 82 13.09 -0.97 0.42
N PHE A 83 12.19 0.00 0.25
CA PHE A 83 11.24 0.35 1.29
C PHE A 83 10.35 -0.85 1.65
N ILE A 84 9.80 -1.51 0.63
CA ILE A 84 8.94 -2.68 0.84
C ILE A 84 9.71 -3.80 1.53
N ALA A 85 10.92 -4.08 1.05
CA ALA A 85 11.76 -5.13 1.63
C ALA A 85 12.06 -4.85 3.10
N GLY A 86 12.30 -3.58 3.45
CA GLY A 86 12.54 -3.17 4.82
C GLY A 86 11.33 -3.37 5.72
N VAL A 87 10.13 -3.03 5.22
CA VAL A 87 8.90 -3.20 5.98
C VAL A 87 8.56 -4.68 6.15
N TYR A 88 8.62 -5.44 5.08
CA TYR A 88 8.18 -6.84 5.08
C TYR A 88 9.18 -7.77 5.74
N GLY A 89 10.46 -7.62 5.39
CA GLY A 89 11.51 -8.45 5.94
C GLY A 89 11.94 -8.02 7.31
N GLY A 90 11.32 -6.98 7.77
CA GLY A 90 11.74 -6.15 8.74
C GLY A 90 12.08 -6.49 10.07
N THR A 91 12.84 -6.11 10.51
CA THR A 91 13.26 -6.24 11.86
C THR A 91 13.37 -4.88 12.55
#